data_24c56a9561c30035f5fb7ad5458f362f
#
_entry.id   24c56a9561c30035f5fb7ad5458f362f
#
_cell.length_a   1.000
_cell.length_b   1.000
_cell.length_c   1.000
_cell.angle_alpha   90.00
_cell.angle_beta   90.00
_cell.angle_gamma   90.00
#
_symmetry.space_group_name_H-M   'P 1'
#
loop_
_entity.id
_entity.type
_entity.pdbx_description
1 polymer ?
#
loop_
_entity_poly.entity_id
_entity_poly.type
_entity_poly.pdbx_seq_one_letter_code
_entity_poly.pdbx_strand_id
1 'polypeptide(L)'
;MIKKNNGNNSSVKVLAQHICMSVFKAQRVIDQIRGRSYEETLMILELMPYRASYPILKLVYSAAANASHNMGLNETYLFISKAEVNGGPFVKKLRPRARGRSYPIKRPTCHITIVLKDKSKLSFDEFKI
;
A
#
# COMPACT_ATOMS: atom_id res chain seq x y z
N MET A 1 -18.95 -6.98 14.60
CA MET A 1 -19.66 -7.91 13.71
C MET A 1 -18.97 -7.93 12.35
N ILE A 2 -18.31 -9.01 12.06
CA ILE A 2 -17.64 -9.17 10.77
C ILE A 2 -18.72 -9.44 9.74
N LYS A 3 -18.96 -8.50 8.84
CA LYS A 3 -19.82 -8.76 7.69
C LYS A 3 -19.13 -9.84 6.86
N LYS A 4 -19.68 -11.03 6.89
CA LYS A 4 -19.32 -12.04 5.91
C LYS A 4 -19.75 -11.50 4.56
N ASN A 5 -18.80 -11.01 3.80
CA ASN A 5 -19.03 -10.75 2.40
C ASN A 5 -19.29 -12.11 1.75
N ASN A 6 -20.54 -12.40 1.50
CA ASN A 6 -21.00 -13.61 0.82
C ASN A 6 -20.62 -13.62 -0.66
N GLY A 7 -19.53 -12.96 -1.00
CA GLY A 7 -18.98 -13.03 -2.34
C GLY A 7 -17.75 -13.89 -2.32
N ASN A 8 -17.52 -14.64 -3.37
CA ASN A 8 -16.32 -15.44 -3.62
C ASN A 8 -15.06 -14.58 -3.72
N ASN A 9 -15.06 -13.42 -3.09
CA ASN A 9 -13.97 -12.46 -3.16
C ASN A 9 -13.00 -12.71 -2.01
N SER A 10 -12.03 -13.57 -2.27
CA SER A 10 -10.87 -13.75 -1.39
C SER A 10 -9.94 -12.56 -1.57
N SER A 11 -10.33 -11.42 -1.05
CA SER A 11 -9.53 -10.20 -1.09
C SER A 11 -9.17 -9.73 0.30
N VAL A 12 -7.94 -9.24 0.45
CA VAL A 12 -7.45 -8.66 1.69
C VAL A 12 -7.07 -7.22 1.41
N LYS A 13 -7.66 -6.31 2.16
CA LYS A 13 -7.38 -4.88 2.06
C LYS A 13 -6.59 -4.43 3.27
N VAL A 14 -5.48 -3.76 3.03
CA VAL A 14 -4.65 -3.17 4.09
C VAL A 14 -4.49 -1.68 3.80
N LEU A 15 -4.61 -0.89 4.85
CA LEU A 15 -4.50 0.56 4.78
C LEU A 15 -3.42 1.03 5.75
N ALA A 16 -2.44 1.77 5.23
CA ALA A 16 -1.47 2.49 6.04
C ALA A 16 -1.80 3.98 6.00
N GLN A 17 -2.05 4.57 7.16
CA GLN A 17 -2.42 5.97 7.29
C GLN A 17 -1.26 6.82 7.80
N HIS A 18 -1.28 8.10 7.43
CA HIS A 18 -0.36 9.12 7.95
C HIS A 18 1.12 8.80 7.72
N ILE A 19 1.44 8.27 6.54
CA ILE A 19 2.83 8.05 6.16
C ILE A 19 3.44 9.39 5.75
N CYS A 20 4.57 9.75 6.37
CA CYS A 20 5.23 11.03 6.15
C CYS A 20 6.01 11.05 4.83
N MET A 21 5.31 11.14 3.72
CA MET A 21 5.89 11.33 2.40
C MET A 21 4.87 11.93 1.44
N SER A 22 5.35 12.49 0.33
CA SER A 22 4.46 13.06 -0.67
C SER A 22 3.77 11.96 -1.48
N VAL A 23 2.56 12.25 -1.95
CA VAL A 23 1.78 11.35 -2.79
C VAL A 23 2.57 10.94 -4.04
N PHE A 24 3.25 11.90 -4.69
CA PHE A 24 4.00 11.64 -5.92
C PHE A 24 5.13 10.63 -5.74
N LYS A 25 5.86 10.72 -4.64
CA LYS A 25 6.97 9.80 -4.35
C LYS A 25 6.46 8.39 -4.07
N ALA A 26 5.37 8.27 -3.30
CA ALA A 26 4.74 6.98 -3.03
C ALA A 26 4.11 6.39 -4.28
N GLN A 27 3.44 7.22 -5.09
CA GLN A 27 2.78 6.77 -6.31
C GLN A 27 3.76 6.21 -7.33
N ARG A 28 4.95 6.78 -7.43
CA ARG A 28 6.01 6.28 -8.32
C ARG A 28 6.35 4.81 -8.01
N VAL A 29 6.42 4.46 -6.74
CA VAL A 29 6.69 3.07 -6.31
C VAL A 29 5.46 2.19 -6.50
N ILE A 30 4.29 2.69 -6.13
CA ILE A 30 3.03 1.94 -6.22
C ILE A 30 2.70 1.55 -7.68
N ASP A 31 2.99 2.43 -8.64
CA ASP A 31 2.74 2.16 -10.05
C ASP A 31 3.57 0.96 -10.57
N GLN A 32 4.72 0.70 -9.97
CA GLN A 32 5.58 -0.43 -10.35
C GLN A 32 5.05 -1.78 -9.86
N ILE A 33 4.30 -1.80 -8.78
CA ILE A 33 3.83 -3.06 -8.17
C ILE A 33 2.39 -3.40 -8.52
N ARG A 34 1.65 -2.47 -9.11
CA ARG A 34 0.24 -2.69 -9.44
C ARG A 34 0.09 -3.81 -10.46
N GLY A 35 -0.75 -4.80 -10.15
CA GLY A 35 -1.01 -5.94 -11.02
C GLY A 35 0.02 -7.05 -10.99
N ARG A 36 1.06 -6.94 -10.16
CA ARG A 36 2.11 -7.96 -10.08
C ARG A 36 1.82 -8.98 -8.98
N SER A 37 2.42 -10.17 -9.12
CA SER A 37 2.32 -11.19 -8.10
C SER A 37 3.02 -10.76 -6.80
N TYR A 38 2.67 -11.40 -5.69
CA TYR A 38 3.28 -11.10 -4.40
C TYR A 38 4.80 -11.29 -4.42
N GLU A 39 5.28 -12.38 -5.00
CA GLU A 39 6.71 -12.67 -5.08
C GLU A 39 7.46 -11.63 -5.90
N GLU A 40 6.95 -11.27 -7.08
CA GLU A 40 7.53 -10.24 -7.92
C GLU A 40 7.55 -8.88 -7.22
N THR A 41 6.47 -8.56 -6.49
CA THR A 41 6.37 -7.32 -5.73
C THR A 41 7.45 -7.22 -4.68
N LEU A 42 7.71 -8.30 -3.93
CA LEU A 42 8.77 -8.32 -2.94
C LEU A 42 10.14 -8.09 -3.57
N MET A 43 10.43 -8.75 -4.68
CA MET A 43 11.70 -8.60 -5.40
C MET A 43 11.88 -7.16 -5.89
N ILE A 44 10.86 -6.57 -6.47
CA ILE A 44 10.92 -5.20 -6.97
C ILE A 44 11.15 -4.21 -5.84
N LEU A 45 10.41 -4.32 -4.74
CA LEU A 45 10.51 -3.40 -3.62
C LEU A 45 11.86 -3.49 -2.91
N GLU A 46 12.43 -4.68 -2.81
CA GLU A 46 13.75 -4.87 -2.20
C GLU A 46 14.88 -4.26 -3.04
N LEU A 47 14.75 -4.30 -4.36
CA LEU A 47 15.75 -3.80 -5.29
C LEU A 47 15.64 -2.29 -5.57
N MET A 48 14.49 -1.69 -5.29
CA MET A 48 14.28 -0.28 -5.56
C MET A 48 15.06 0.62 -4.60
N PRO A 49 15.82 1.58 -5.13
CA PRO A 49 16.60 2.50 -4.28
C PRO A 49 15.78 3.64 -3.68
N TYR A 50 14.45 3.58 -3.78
CA TYR A 50 13.58 4.64 -3.28
C TYR A 50 13.25 4.45 -1.80
N ARG A 51 13.27 5.56 -1.05
CA ARG A 51 12.91 5.56 0.36
C ARG A 51 11.46 5.08 0.59
N ALA A 52 10.57 5.37 -0.35
CA ALA A 52 9.17 4.99 -0.27
C ALA A 52 8.96 3.47 -0.36
N SER A 53 9.91 2.72 -0.92
CA SER A 53 9.76 1.27 -1.10
C SER A 53 9.70 0.51 0.23
N TYR A 54 10.39 0.97 1.26
CA TYR A 54 10.45 0.28 2.55
C TYR A 54 9.11 0.25 3.30
N PRO A 55 8.40 1.37 3.51
CA PRO A 55 7.07 1.32 4.11
C PRO A 55 6.07 0.51 3.30
N ILE A 56 6.16 0.58 1.98
CA ILE A 56 5.27 -0.18 1.09
C ILE A 56 5.56 -1.68 1.18
N LEU A 57 6.83 -2.06 1.28
CA LEU A 57 7.23 -3.45 1.49
C LEU A 57 6.64 -4.02 2.78
N LYS A 58 6.72 -3.28 3.86
CA LYS A 58 6.11 -3.67 5.14
C LYS A 58 4.60 -3.83 5.02
N LEU A 59 3.94 -2.94 4.30
CA LEU A 59 2.50 -2.98 4.10
C LEU A 59 2.09 -4.23 3.31
N VAL A 60 2.85 -4.58 2.28
CA VAL A 60 2.62 -5.79 1.48
C VAL A 60 2.82 -7.04 2.33
N TYR A 61 3.85 -7.09 3.16
CA TYR A 61 4.05 -8.19 4.11
C TYR A 61 2.88 -8.34 5.08
N SER A 62 2.39 -7.24 5.61
CA SER A 62 1.23 -7.25 6.52
C SER A 62 -0.02 -7.78 5.83
N ALA A 63 -0.24 -7.38 4.59
CA ALA A 63 -1.38 -7.85 3.80
C ALA A 63 -1.30 -9.36 3.55
N ALA A 64 -0.13 -9.85 3.18
CA ALA A 64 0.08 -11.28 2.95
C ALA A 64 -0.06 -12.10 4.24
N ALA A 65 0.43 -11.59 5.36
CA ALA A 65 0.26 -12.22 6.66
C ALA A 65 -1.21 -12.31 7.06
N ASN A 66 -1.98 -11.25 6.84
CA ASN A 66 -3.42 -11.24 7.09
C ASN A 66 -4.14 -12.25 6.20
N ALA A 67 -3.76 -12.35 4.94
CA ALA A 67 -4.33 -13.33 4.02
C ALA A 67 -4.07 -14.76 4.48
N SER A 68 -2.85 -15.05 4.92
CA SER A 68 -2.45 -16.38 5.39
C SER A 68 -3.13 -16.74 6.70
N HIS A 69 -3.11 -15.85 7.69
CA HIS A 69 -3.63 -16.16 9.04
C HIS A 69 -5.16 -16.11 9.13
N ASN A 70 -5.78 -15.10 8.52
CA ASN A 70 -7.21 -14.87 8.70
C ASN A 70 -8.08 -15.57 7.68
N MET A 71 -7.55 -15.80 6.48
CA MET A 71 -8.30 -16.36 5.37
C MET A 71 -7.75 -17.71 4.86
N GLY A 72 -6.62 -18.14 5.37
CA GLY A 72 -6.00 -19.41 4.95
C GLY A 72 -5.54 -19.42 3.49
N LEU A 73 -5.27 -18.27 2.91
CA LEU A 73 -4.84 -18.17 1.52
C LEU A 73 -3.34 -18.47 1.38
N ASN A 74 -2.97 -19.09 0.28
CA ASN A 74 -1.58 -19.38 -0.02
C ASN A 74 -0.92 -18.16 -0.65
N GLU A 75 0.20 -17.71 -0.11
CA GLU A 75 0.95 -16.54 -0.59
C GLU A 75 1.38 -16.68 -2.05
N THR A 76 1.63 -17.91 -2.51
CA THR A 76 2.06 -18.19 -3.89
C THR A 76 1.04 -17.70 -4.92
N TYR A 77 -0.24 -17.71 -4.57
CA TYR A 77 -1.31 -17.32 -5.48
C TYR A 77 -1.77 -15.88 -5.31
N LEU A 78 -1.19 -15.14 -4.39
CA LEU A 78 -1.57 -13.76 -4.15
C LEU A 78 -0.99 -12.82 -5.22
N PHE A 79 -1.74 -11.81 -5.58
CA PHE A 79 -1.30 -10.73 -6.45
C PHE A 79 -1.91 -9.40 -6.01
N ILE A 80 -1.25 -8.31 -6.40
CA ILE A 80 -1.72 -6.96 -6.09
C ILE A 80 -2.82 -6.60 -7.10
N SER A 81 -4.07 -6.68 -6.67
CA SER A 81 -5.19 -6.34 -7.56
C SER A 81 -5.43 -4.84 -7.61
N LYS A 82 -5.22 -4.15 -6.50
CA LYS A 82 -5.43 -2.72 -6.40
C LYS A 82 -4.39 -2.11 -5.47
N ALA A 83 -3.82 -1.01 -5.87
CA ALA A 83 -2.89 -0.24 -5.05
C ALA A 83 -3.15 1.24 -5.30
N GLU A 84 -3.43 1.98 -4.24
CA GLU A 84 -3.78 3.39 -4.30
C GLU A 84 -2.97 4.19 -3.29
N VAL A 85 -2.68 5.43 -3.67
CA VAL A 85 -2.08 6.41 -2.77
C VAL A 85 -2.98 7.64 -2.75
N ASN A 86 -3.44 8.00 -1.57
CA ASN A 86 -4.30 9.18 -1.38
C ASN A 86 -3.60 10.20 -0.51
N GLY A 87 -3.84 11.47 -0.76
CA GLY A 87 -3.30 12.55 0.05
C GLY A 87 -3.90 12.57 1.44
N GLY A 88 -3.04 12.77 2.44
CA GLY A 88 -3.45 12.95 3.83
C GLY A 88 -3.31 14.41 4.28
N PRO A 89 -3.60 14.69 5.55
CA PRO A 89 -3.43 16.04 6.09
C PRO A 89 -1.96 16.42 6.14
N PHE A 90 -1.69 17.72 5.99
CA PHE A 90 -0.34 18.25 6.15
C PHE A 90 -0.01 18.38 7.63
N VAL A 91 1.18 17.94 8.01
CA VAL A 91 1.72 18.19 9.34
C VAL A 91 2.43 19.54 9.29
N LYS A 92 1.99 20.47 10.12
CA LYS A 92 2.58 21.80 10.22
C LYS A 92 3.69 21.77 11.26
N LYS A 93 4.90 22.16 10.85
CA LYS A 93 6.02 22.40 11.75
C LYS A 93 6.42 23.86 11.68
N LEU A 94 6.82 24.42 12.82
CA LEU A 94 7.31 25.80 12.87
C LEU A 94 8.84 25.76 12.81
N ARG A 95 9.42 26.53 11.88
CA ARG A 95 10.86 26.72 11.83
C ARG A 95 11.18 28.11 12.36
N PRO A 96 11.92 28.25 13.46
CA PRO A 96 12.30 29.56 13.96
C PRO A 96 13.27 30.27 13.00
N ARG A 97 13.04 31.53 12.79
CA ARG A 97 13.89 32.41 11.98
C ARG A 97 14.36 33.60 12.83
N ALA A 98 15.31 34.36 12.29
CA ALA A 98 15.85 35.56 12.95
C ALA A 98 14.73 36.52 13.37
N ARG A 99 14.94 37.25 14.47
CA ARG A 99 14.01 38.23 15.05
C ARG A 99 12.69 37.65 15.57
N GLY A 100 12.72 36.40 16.08
CA GLY A 100 11.54 35.79 16.68
C GLY A 100 10.43 35.41 15.70
N ARG A 101 10.68 35.48 14.40
CA ARG A 101 9.71 35.07 13.40
C ARG A 101 9.78 33.55 13.22
N SER A 102 8.63 32.93 13.06
CA SER A 102 8.54 31.51 12.72
C SER A 102 7.78 31.36 11.41
N TYR A 103 8.24 30.44 10.58
CA TYR A 103 7.56 30.10 9.32
C TYR A 103 6.99 28.69 9.41
N PRO A 104 5.72 28.49 9.04
CA PRO A 104 5.15 27.15 9.01
C PRO A 104 5.76 26.35 7.86
N ILE A 105 6.21 25.15 8.17
CA ILE A 105 6.65 24.16 7.19
C ILE A 105 5.57 23.11 7.13
N LYS A 106 4.98 22.92 5.95
CA LYS A 106 4.00 21.88 5.71
C LYS A 106 4.70 20.61 5.25
N ARG A 107 4.55 19.53 6.01
CA ARG A 107 5.03 18.22 5.60
C ARG A 107 3.86 17.40 5.08
N PRO A 108 3.92 16.92 3.84
CA PRO A 108 2.84 16.11 3.30
C PRO A 108 2.80 14.73 3.94
N THR A 109 1.60 14.21 4.11
CA THR A 109 1.37 12.83 4.48
C THR A 109 0.54 12.15 3.40
N CYS A 110 0.58 10.83 3.34
CA CYS A 110 -0.24 10.07 2.42
C CYS A 110 -0.82 8.82 3.08
N HIS A 111 -1.88 8.30 2.48
CA HIS A 111 -2.50 7.04 2.86
C HIS A 111 -2.32 6.06 1.72
N ILE A 112 -1.84 4.87 2.03
CA ILE A 112 -1.61 3.82 1.03
C ILE A 112 -2.58 2.68 1.29
N THR A 113 -3.32 2.30 0.25
CA THR A 113 -4.26 1.19 0.29
C THR A 113 -3.78 0.12 -0.68
N ILE A 114 -3.63 -1.11 -0.18
CA ILE A 114 -3.25 -2.26 -1.01
C ILE A 114 -4.29 -3.35 -0.84
N VAL A 115 -4.75 -3.89 -1.95
CA VAL A 115 -5.70 -5.01 -1.99
C VAL A 115 -5.01 -6.19 -2.67
N LEU A 116 -4.91 -7.30 -1.94
CA LEU A 116 -4.42 -8.58 -2.47
C LEU A 116 -5.61 -9.49 -2.79
N LYS A 117 -5.52 -10.18 -3.90
CA LYS A 117 -6.47 -11.22 -4.29
C LYS A 117 -5.75 -12.51 -4.61
N ASP A 118 -6.49 -13.62 -4.47
CA ASP A 118 -5.98 -14.95 -4.79
C ASP A 118 -6.34 -15.29 -6.24
N LYS A 119 -5.34 -15.58 -7.06
CA LYS A 119 -5.51 -15.93 -8.48
C LYS A 119 -6.30 -17.21 -8.68
N SER A 120 -6.20 -18.18 -7.78
CA SER A 120 -6.87 -19.46 -7.91
C SER A 120 -8.40 -19.35 -7.83
N LYS A 121 -8.89 -18.23 -7.27
CA LYS A 121 -10.32 -17.99 -7.05
C LYS A 121 -10.90 -16.92 -7.97
N LEU A 122 -10.13 -16.42 -8.92
CA LEU A 122 -10.62 -15.44 -9.89
C LEU A 122 -11.48 -16.11 -10.95
N SER A 123 -12.56 -15.43 -11.35
CA SER A 123 -13.30 -15.80 -12.55
C SER A 123 -12.45 -15.48 -13.78
N PHE A 124 -12.70 -16.19 -14.86
CA PHE A 124 -11.95 -16.01 -16.12
C PHE A 124 -11.99 -14.56 -16.61
N ASP A 125 -13.10 -13.88 -16.39
CA ASP A 125 -13.29 -12.48 -16.84
C ASP A 125 -12.43 -11.48 -16.04
N GLU A 126 -12.10 -11.79 -14.80
CA GLU A 126 -11.25 -10.93 -13.97
C GLU A 126 -9.77 -11.01 -14.36
N PHE A 127 -9.38 -12.01 -15.11
CA PHE A 127 -8.03 -12.15 -15.66
C PHE A 127 -7.77 -11.27 -16.88
N LYS A 128 -8.82 -10.77 -17.52
CA LYS A 128 -8.68 -9.84 -18.63
C LYS A 128 -8.42 -8.45 -18.09
N ILE A 129 -7.19 -8.05 -18.14
CA ILE A 129 -6.78 -6.68 -17.86
C ILE A 129 -6.75 -5.92 -19.17
#